data_03c807f25968f1c2aa4950b351bf5b14
#
_entry.id   03c807f25968f1c2aa4950b351bf5b14
#
_cell.length_a   1.000
_cell.length_b   1.000
_cell.length_c   1.000
_cell.angle_alpha   90.00
_cell.angle_beta   90.00
_cell.angle_gamma   90.00
#
_symmetry.space_group_name_H-M   'P 1'
#
loop_
_entity.id
_entity.type
_entity.pdbx_description
1 polymer ?
#
loop_
_entity_poly.entity_id
_entity_poly.type
_entity_poly.pdbx_seq_one_letter_code
_entity_poly.pdbx_strand_id
1 'polypeptide(L)'
;MLYKSLLNIIIAILSFVAIGTAFAASSPTTPADMTCKEFLDLNPKSMTPVAFWVINKDTQFKKGDTVDFQEIDTVYTPKIMDMCKKSPDKKVAAMSDMRKEMEEATNKKSM
;
A
#
# COMPACT_ATOMS: atom_id res chain seq x y z
N MET A 1 -47.63 -31.92 -13.23
CA MET A 1 -46.38 -32.01 -14.03
C MET A 1 -45.76 -30.65 -14.36
N LEU A 2 -46.57 -29.59 -14.51
CA LEU A 2 -46.08 -28.26 -14.85
C LEU A 2 -45.28 -27.56 -13.73
N TYR A 3 -45.60 -27.82 -12.48
CA TYR A 3 -44.93 -27.18 -11.34
C TYR A 3 -43.52 -27.71 -11.10
N LYS A 4 -43.18 -28.92 -11.53
CA LYS A 4 -41.80 -29.45 -11.43
C LYS A 4 -40.85 -28.74 -12.36
N SER A 5 -41.31 -28.34 -13.55
CA SER A 5 -40.51 -27.57 -14.48
C SER A 5 -40.29 -26.13 -13.99
N LEU A 6 -41.28 -25.55 -13.34
CA LEU A 6 -41.18 -24.21 -12.74
C LEU A 6 -40.22 -24.19 -11.55
N LEU A 7 -40.17 -25.25 -10.74
CA LEU A 7 -39.26 -25.35 -9.61
C LEU A 7 -37.79 -25.43 -10.08
N ASN A 8 -37.55 -26.16 -11.16
CA ASN A 8 -36.20 -26.26 -11.73
C ASN A 8 -35.71 -24.92 -12.31
N ILE A 9 -36.60 -24.13 -12.88
CA ILE A 9 -36.29 -22.81 -13.41
C ILE A 9 -35.95 -21.83 -12.29
N ILE A 10 -36.67 -21.89 -11.17
CA ILE A 10 -36.46 -21.03 -10.01
C ILE A 10 -35.10 -21.33 -9.35
N ILE A 11 -34.71 -22.61 -9.27
CA ILE A 11 -33.41 -23.02 -8.72
C ILE A 11 -32.28 -22.55 -9.61
N ALA A 12 -32.43 -22.57 -10.93
CA ALA A 12 -31.43 -22.11 -11.88
C ALA A 12 -31.22 -20.59 -11.79
N ILE A 13 -32.25 -19.81 -11.51
CA ILE A 13 -32.17 -18.35 -11.37
C ILE A 13 -31.47 -17.96 -10.07
N LEU A 14 -31.68 -18.70 -8.98
CA LEU A 14 -31.03 -18.46 -7.70
C LEU A 14 -29.49 -18.72 -7.72
N SER A 15 -29.07 -19.62 -8.60
CA SER A 15 -27.63 -19.92 -8.76
C SER A 15 -26.84 -18.80 -9.43
N PHE A 16 -27.50 -17.93 -10.19
CA PHE A 16 -26.85 -16.85 -10.92
C PHE A 16 -26.48 -15.62 -10.07
N VAL A 17 -27.17 -15.44 -8.94
CA VAL A 17 -26.98 -14.27 -8.06
C VAL A 17 -25.70 -14.38 -7.22
N ALA A 18 -25.18 -15.60 -7.02
CA ALA A 18 -24.00 -15.83 -6.19
C ALA A 18 -22.68 -15.44 -6.87
N ILE A 19 -22.66 -15.26 -8.19
CA ILE A 19 -21.43 -14.96 -8.95
C ILE A 19 -21.10 -13.47 -8.95
N GLY A 20 -22.08 -12.59 -8.70
CA GLY A 20 -21.92 -11.13 -8.75
C GLY A 20 -21.21 -10.51 -7.54
N THR A 21 -21.01 -11.27 -6.45
CA THR A 21 -20.43 -10.73 -5.22
C THR A 21 -18.91 -10.91 -5.10
N ALA A 22 -18.29 -11.69 -5.98
CA ALA A 22 -16.85 -11.97 -5.92
C ALA A 22 -15.98 -10.82 -6.40
N PHE A 23 -16.53 -9.82 -7.10
CA PHE A 23 -15.75 -8.70 -7.66
C PHE A 23 -15.75 -7.45 -6.79
N ALA A 24 -16.50 -7.42 -5.69
CA ALA A 24 -16.62 -6.24 -4.83
C ALA A 24 -15.52 -6.16 -3.75
N ALA A 25 -14.61 -7.15 -3.69
CA ALA A 25 -13.68 -7.31 -2.57
C ALA A 25 -12.31 -6.67 -2.75
N SER A 26 -11.99 -6.04 -3.90
CA SER A 26 -10.68 -5.44 -4.12
C SER A 26 -10.77 -3.92 -4.16
N SER A 27 -11.00 -3.29 -3.00
CA SER A 27 -10.80 -1.85 -2.84
C SER A 27 -9.30 -1.57 -2.80
N PRO A 28 -8.80 -0.62 -3.61
CA PRO A 28 -7.38 -0.27 -3.54
C PRO A 28 -7.06 0.29 -2.15
N THR A 29 -6.01 -0.25 -1.54
CA THR A 29 -5.55 0.22 -0.23
C THR A 29 -4.83 1.55 -0.41
N THR A 30 -5.19 2.56 0.38
CA THR A 30 -4.48 3.84 0.37
C THR A 30 -3.13 3.70 1.09
N PRO A 31 -2.14 4.55 0.78
CA PRO A 31 -0.85 4.50 1.50
C PRO A 31 -0.97 4.61 3.01
N ALA A 32 -1.99 5.32 3.50
CA ALA A 32 -2.22 5.46 4.95
C ALA A 32 -2.59 4.13 5.63
N ASP A 33 -3.30 3.26 4.93
CA ASP A 33 -3.79 1.99 5.46
C ASP A 33 -2.99 0.77 4.98
N MET A 34 -2.09 0.98 4.04
CA MET A 34 -1.32 -0.09 3.41
C MET A 34 -0.39 -0.79 4.40
N THR A 35 -0.44 -2.13 4.43
CA THR A 35 0.53 -2.92 5.19
C THR A 35 1.84 -3.04 4.42
N CYS A 36 2.92 -3.38 5.14
CA CYS A 36 4.20 -3.67 4.51
C CYS A 36 4.10 -4.80 3.48
N LYS A 37 3.31 -5.82 3.77
CA LYS A 37 3.07 -6.92 2.82
C LYS A 37 2.44 -6.41 1.52
N GLU A 38 1.43 -5.55 1.61
CA GLU A 38 0.78 -4.95 0.45
C GLU A 38 1.76 -4.06 -0.33
N PHE A 39 2.61 -3.32 0.37
CA PHE A 39 3.65 -2.50 -0.26
C PHE A 39 4.62 -3.35 -1.07
N LEU A 40 5.08 -4.49 -0.51
CA LEU A 40 5.99 -5.40 -1.20
C LEU A 40 5.36 -6.05 -2.44
N ASP A 41 4.03 -6.19 -2.45
CA ASP A 41 3.29 -6.76 -3.59
C ASP A 41 3.04 -5.74 -4.70
N LEU A 42 3.35 -4.46 -4.49
CA LEU A 42 3.20 -3.44 -5.51
C LEU A 42 4.19 -3.63 -6.67
N ASN A 43 3.77 -3.20 -7.85
CA ASN A 43 4.66 -3.03 -8.98
C ASN A 43 5.78 -2.04 -8.57
N PRO A 44 7.06 -2.28 -8.93
CA PRO A 44 8.16 -1.37 -8.59
C PRO A 44 7.90 0.10 -8.96
N LYS A 45 7.22 0.34 -10.08
CA LYS A 45 6.85 1.71 -10.48
C LYS A 45 5.87 2.39 -9.52
N SER A 46 5.11 1.60 -8.75
CA SER A 46 4.14 2.11 -7.78
C SER A 46 4.73 2.27 -6.39
N MET A 47 5.84 1.61 -6.09
CA MET A 47 6.48 1.65 -4.78
C MET A 47 7.01 3.05 -4.44
N THR A 48 7.72 3.69 -5.36
CA THR A 48 8.33 5.00 -5.12
C THR A 48 7.30 6.09 -4.86
N PRO A 49 6.17 6.21 -5.61
CA PRO A 49 5.12 7.16 -5.25
C PRO A 49 4.54 6.94 -3.85
N VAL A 50 4.34 5.71 -3.43
CA VAL A 50 3.88 5.39 -2.08
C VAL A 50 4.94 5.79 -1.05
N ALA A 51 6.19 5.44 -1.28
CA ALA A 51 7.31 5.82 -0.41
C ALA A 51 7.44 7.34 -0.29
N PHE A 52 7.29 8.06 -1.40
CA PHE A 52 7.30 9.52 -1.42
C PHE A 52 6.23 10.08 -0.49
N TRP A 53 5.01 9.58 -0.57
CA TRP A 53 3.93 9.99 0.31
C TRP A 53 4.27 9.68 1.78
N VAL A 54 4.74 8.47 2.07
CA VAL A 54 5.04 8.03 3.45
C VAL A 54 6.11 8.93 4.08
N ILE A 55 7.21 9.17 3.36
CA ILE A 55 8.34 9.93 3.90
C ILE A 55 7.99 11.42 4.06
N ASN A 56 7.16 11.98 3.18
CA ASN A 56 6.83 13.40 3.18
C ASN A 56 5.49 13.74 3.84
N LYS A 57 4.73 12.76 4.33
CA LYS A 57 3.36 12.99 4.83
C LYS A 57 3.29 13.96 6.00
N ASP A 58 4.31 13.99 6.83
CA ASP A 58 4.36 14.86 8.00
C ASP A 58 5.07 16.18 7.72
N THR A 59 5.57 16.41 6.51
CA THR A 59 6.14 17.68 6.11
C THR A 59 5.02 18.66 5.74
N GLN A 60 5.33 19.94 5.79
CA GLN A 60 4.40 20.97 5.35
C GLN A 60 4.62 21.37 3.89
N PHE A 61 5.40 20.59 3.16
CA PHE A 61 5.79 20.86 1.78
C PHE A 61 6.38 22.26 1.57
N LYS A 62 7.05 22.78 2.60
CA LYS A 62 7.81 24.01 2.53
C LYS A 62 9.22 23.73 2.00
N LYS A 63 9.83 24.74 1.41
CA LYS A 63 11.17 24.64 0.87
C LYS A 63 12.16 24.08 1.92
N GLY A 64 12.79 22.95 1.60
CA GLY A 64 13.74 22.27 2.48
C GLY A 64 13.15 21.17 3.37
N ASP A 65 11.81 21.08 3.47
CA ASP A 65 11.16 20.07 4.30
C ASP A 65 10.95 18.74 3.56
N THR A 66 10.78 18.79 2.25
CA THR A 66 10.46 17.60 1.47
C THR A 66 11.72 16.91 0.95
N VAL A 67 11.69 15.58 0.98
CA VAL A 67 12.69 14.76 0.30
C VAL A 67 12.26 14.62 -1.16
N ASP A 68 13.18 14.84 -2.10
CA ASP A 68 12.83 14.79 -3.51
C ASP A 68 12.59 13.36 -4.01
N PHE A 69 11.90 13.24 -5.15
CA PHE A 69 11.47 11.96 -5.69
C PHE A 69 12.66 11.04 -6.02
N GLN A 70 13.74 11.59 -6.53
CA GLN A 70 14.92 10.79 -6.88
C GLN A 70 15.60 10.19 -5.64
N GLU A 71 15.70 10.96 -4.58
CA GLU A 71 16.23 10.45 -3.31
C GLU A 71 15.31 9.39 -2.71
N ILE A 72 14.00 9.58 -2.79
CA ILE A 72 13.03 8.55 -2.39
C ILE A 72 13.27 7.26 -3.18
N ASP A 73 13.39 7.36 -4.49
CA ASP A 73 13.56 6.20 -5.35
C ASP A 73 14.85 5.43 -5.08
N THR A 74 15.96 6.15 -4.88
CA THR A 74 17.29 5.53 -4.76
C THR A 74 17.68 5.14 -3.34
N VAL A 75 17.15 5.82 -2.32
CA VAL A 75 17.55 5.63 -0.92
C VAL A 75 16.40 5.06 -0.07
N TYR A 76 15.27 5.73 -0.05
CA TYR A 76 14.18 5.39 0.88
C TYR A 76 13.37 4.18 0.45
N THR A 77 13.04 4.05 -0.82
CA THR A 77 12.26 2.90 -1.31
C THR A 77 12.94 1.57 -1.02
N PRO A 78 14.25 1.38 -1.36
CA PRO A 78 14.95 0.15 -1.00
C PRO A 78 14.97 -0.12 0.51
N LYS A 79 15.13 0.92 1.31
CA LYS A 79 15.19 0.79 2.75
C LYS A 79 13.85 0.41 3.35
N ILE A 80 12.75 1.00 2.86
CA ILE A 80 11.39 0.62 3.24
C ILE A 80 11.13 -0.84 2.88
N MET A 81 11.56 -1.27 1.70
CA MET A 81 11.43 -2.68 1.27
C MET A 81 12.12 -3.62 2.25
N ASP A 82 13.34 -3.32 2.66
CA ASP A 82 14.10 -4.14 3.62
C ASP A 82 13.40 -4.22 4.97
N MET A 83 12.90 -3.10 5.47
CA MET A 83 12.18 -3.06 6.74
C MET A 83 10.85 -3.78 6.66
N CYS A 84 10.15 -3.66 5.53
CA CYS A 84 8.88 -4.35 5.31
C CYS A 84 9.05 -5.87 5.24
N LYS A 85 10.17 -6.36 4.70
CA LYS A 85 10.48 -7.80 4.71
C LYS A 85 10.63 -8.35 6.12
N LYS A 86 11.12 -7.54 7.04
CA LYS A 86 11.30 -7.93 8.45
C LYS A 86 9.99 -7.85 9.25
N SER A 87 9.08 -6.96 8.87
CA SER A 87 7.84 -6.70 9.60
C SER A 87 6.66 -6.54 8.64
N PRO A 88 6.22 -7.62 7.97
CA PRO A 88 5.19 -7.51 6.92
C PRO A 88 3.81 -7.07 7.43
N ASP A 89 3.52 -7.25 8.71
CA ASP A 89 2.23 -6.86 9.31
C ASP A 89 2.16 -5.40 9.70
N LYS A 90 3.29 -4.70 9.69
CA LYS A 90 3.37 -3.29 10.06
C LYS A 90 2.79 -2.41 8.96
N LYS A 91 2.20 -1.27 9.33
CA LYS A 91 1.74 -0.28 8.35
C LYS A 91 2.93 0.44 7.72
N VAL A 92 2.93 0.58 6.40
CA VAL A 92 4.02 1.29 5.70
C VAL A 92 4.10 2.75 6.13
N ALA A 93 2.97 3.37 6.49
CA ALA A 93 2.93 4.74 6.99
C ALA A 93 3.75 4.95 8.28
N ALA A 94 3.96 3.90 9.07
CA ALA A 94 4.81 3.95 10.27
C ALA A 94 6.30 4.19 9.94
N MET A 95 6.70 4.01 8.69
CA MET A 95 8.09 4.23 8.24
C MET A 95 8.44 5.70 8.04
N SER A 96 7.50 6.62 8.26
CA SER A 96 7.76 8.07 8.12
C SER A 96 8.87 8.59 9.04
N ASP A 97 9.06 7.96 10.19
CA ASP A 97 10.12 8.34 11.14
C ASP A 97 11.53 8.07 10.61
N MET A 98 11.65 7.22 9.61
CA MET A 98 12.93 6.88 8.96
C MET A 98 13.69 8.11 8.45
N ARG A 99 12.94 9.13 7.98
CA ARG A 99 13.54 10.37 7.49
C ARG A 99 14.38 11.05 8.58
N LYS A 100 13.81 11.18 9.78
CA LYS A 100 14.50 11.79 10.92
C LYS A 100 15.74 11.01 11.30
N GLU A 101 15.65 9.69 11.36
CA GLU A 101 16.77 8.82 11.69
C GLU A 101 17.91 8.97 10.69
N MET A 102 17.59 9.10 9.41
CA MET A 102 18.60 9.27 8.37
C MET A 102 19.25 10.66 8.40
N GLU A 103 18.49 11.69 8.67
CA GLU A 103 19.02 13.04 8.82
C GLU A 103 19.95 13.14 10.03
N GLU A 104 19.58 12.53 11.14
CA GLU A 104 20.42 12.49 12.34
C GLU A 104 21.74 11.73 12.08
N ALA A 105 21.65 10.59 11.39
CA ALA A 105 22.85 9.81 11.03
C ALA A 105 23.79 10.58 10.11
N THR A 106 23.22 11.35 9.16
CA THR A 106 24.01 12.19 8.25
C THR A 106 24.68 13.34 8.99
N ASN A 107 23.96 14.00 9.90
CA ASN A 107 24.52 15.09 10.70
C ASN A 107 25.65 14.62 11.61
N LYS A 108 25.53 13.42 12.19
CA LYS A 108 26.61 12.84 13.01
C LYS A 108 27.87 12.53 12.21
N LYS A 109 27.72 12.17 10.93
CA LYS A 109 28.85 11.90 10.04
C LYS A 109 29.56 13.18 9.58
N SER A 110 28.85 14.31 9.53
CA SER A 110 29.40 15.60 9.11
C SER A 110 30.16 16.31 10.23
N MET A 111 30.05 15.82 11.42
CA MET A 111 30.81 16.30 12.57
C MET A 111 32.02 15.44 12.84
#